data_6994d69548b54ca3eede12775c4e46e2
#
_entry.id   6994d69548b54ca3eede12775c4e46e2
#
_cell.length_a   1.000
_cell.length_b   1.000
_cell.length_c   1.000
_cell.angle_alpha   90.00
_cell.angle_beta   90.00
_cell.angle_gamma   90.00
#
_symmetry.space_group_name_H-M   'P 1'
#
loop_
_entity.id
_entity.type
_entity.pdbx_description
1 polymer ?
#
loop_
_entity_poly.entity_id
_entity_poly.type
_entity_poly.pdbx_seq_one_letter_code
_entity_poly.pdbx_strand_id
1 'polypeptide(L)'
;MHKTLSTLTFAALFSVAAFSQGQDTQFQVRYAANLTAGDSVINITNTGANGASLTGPGFGGAAGNICVNVYAFSPDEQLISCCSCLITPNGLVSLSVNQDLVSNTLTGVRPNSVVIKLVNTTAGNAGGTGTTCTNSAALAGQAGSIFQLAPGMLAWGTTVHAAAAAGTFATTETAFIPATLTQGLGSELASITNRCTNIIGNGSTFGICRSCRTGGLRAE
;
A
#
# COMPACT_ATOMS: atom_id res chain seq x y z
N MET A 1 50.23 -19.98 52.01
CA MET A 1 50.15 -20.07 50.55
C MET A 1 48.66 -20.19 50.16
N HIS A 2 47.99 -19.08 49.89
CA HIS A 2 46.59 -19.07 49.46
C HIS A 2 46.55 -18.80 47.95
N LYS A 3 46.06 -19.77 47.18
CA LYS A 3 45.81 -19.63 45.75
C LYS A 3 44.38 -19.13 45.56
N THR A 4 44.24 -17.89 45.14
CA THR A 4 42.96 -17.31 44.68
C THR A 4 42.71 -17.75 43.24
N LEU A 5 41.63 -18.50 43.07
CA LEU A 5 41.11 -18.92 41.75
C LEU A 5 40.20 -17.83 41.22
N SER A 6 40.67 -17.15 40.16
CA SER A 6 39.89 -16.10 39.48
C SER A 6 38.99 -16.74 38.44
N THR A 7 37.67 -16.70 38.67
CA THR A 7 36.66 -17.19 37.74
C THR A 7 36.31 -16.06 36.73
N LEU A 8 36.77 -16.21 35.50
CA LEU A 8 36.34 -15.34 34.38
C LEU A 8 34.96 -15.75 33.93
N THR A 9 33.95 -14.89 34.20
CA THR A 9 32.59 -15.06 33.67
C THR A 9 32.53 -14.46 32.28
N PHE A 10 32.41 -15.28 31.25
CA PHE A 10 32.19 -14.87 29.87
C PHE A 10 30.70 -14.52 29.69
N ALA A 11 30.37 -13.25 29.64
CA ALA A 11 29.05 -12.79 29.28
C ALA A 11 28.90 -12.83 27.74
N ALA A 12 28.22 -13.86 27.24
CA ALA A 12 27.85 -13.95 25.83
C ALA A 12 26.71 -12.93 25.53
N LEU A 13 27.06 -11.84 24.88
CA LEU A 13 26.10 -10.90 24.33
C LEU A 13 25.43 -11.55 23.11
N PHE A 14 24.25 -12.13 23.30
CA PHE A 14 23.35 -12.48 22.21
C PHE A 14 22.76 -11.18 21.63
N SER A 15 23.32 -10.69 20.54
CA SER A 15 22.66 -9.70 19.71
C SER A 15 21.44 -10.38 19.04
N VAL A 16 20.26 -10.16 19.62
CA VAL A 16 18.99 -10.50 18.96
C VAL A 16 18.87 -9.54 17.78
N ALA A 17 19.18 -10.03 16.57
CA ALA A 17 18.80 -9.33 15.36
C ALA A 17 17.26 -9.23 15.39
N ALA A 18 16.75 -8.05 15.69
CA ALA A 18 15.35 -7.74 15.53
C ALA A 18 15.06 -7.80 14.01
N PHE A 19 14.59 -8.96 13.56
CA PHE A 19 13.93 -9.01 12.26
C PHE A 19 12.73 -8.08 12.37
N SER A 20 12.83 -6.90 11.76
CA SER A 20 11.68 -6.07 11.47
C SER A 20 10.77 -6.90 10.56
N GLN A 21 9.90 -7.68 11.16
CA GLN A 21 8.77 -8.25 10.44
C GLN A 21 8.02 -7.05 9.88
N GLY A 22 7.86 -7.02 8.54
CA GLY A 22 7.12 -5.96 7.88
C GLY A 22 5.79 -5.83 8.60
N GLN A 23 5.63 -4.73 9.35
CA GLN A 23 4.43 -4.54 10.13
C GLN A 23 3.29 -4.44 9.14
N ASP A 24 2.28 -5.25 9.36
CA ASP A 24 0.97 -5.17 8.72
C ASP A 24 0.31 -3.85 9.12
N THR A 25 0.81 -2.77 8.54
CA THR A 25 0.37 -1.42 8.85
C THR A 25 -0.73 -0.99 7.91
N GLN A 26 -1.71 -0.32 8.48
CA GLN A 26 -2.86 0.22 7.75
C GLN A 26 -2.48 1.35 6.78
N PHE A 27 -1.29 1.90 6.92
CA PHE A 27 -0.79 2.98 6.09
C PHE A 27 0.66 2.72 5.68
N GLN A 28 0.90 2.73 4.37
CA GLN A 28 2.20 2.47 3.79
C GLN A 28 2.50 3.45 2.66
N VAL A 29 3.77 3.80 2.49
CA VAL A 29 4.22 4.79 1.51
C VAL A 29 5.36 4.25 0.68
N ARG A 30 5.41 4.62 -0.59
CA ARG A 30 6.49 4.31 -1.52
C ARG A 30 6.74 5.45 -2.48
N TYR A 31 8.00 5.59 -2.89
CA TYR A 31 8.41 6.43 -4.01
C TYR A 31 8.69 5.58 -5.23
N ALA A 32 8.13 5.93 -6.37
CA ALA A 32 8.43 5.34 -7.67
C ALA A 32 9.04 6.42 -8.57
N ALA A 33 10.17 6.12 -9.18
CA ALA A 33 10.96 7.04 -9.99
C ALA A 33 11.29 6.47 -11.37
N ASN A 34 11.82 7.33 -12.23
CA ASN A 34 12.29 7.00 -13.58
C ASN A 34 11.19 6.39 -14.47
N LEU A 35 9.97 6.86 -14.31
CA LEU A 35 8.78 6.36 -15.02
C LEU A 35 8.84 6.60 -16.54
N THR A 36 9.68 7.51 -17.01
CA THR A 36 9.98 7.70 -18.45
C THR A 36 10.96 6.66 -19.01
N ALA A 37 11.74 6.03 -18.14
CA ALA A 37 12.70 4.99 -18.52
C ALA A 37 12.09 3.59 -18.51
N GLY A 38 11.06 3.38 -17.71
CA GLY A 38 10.35 2.11 -17.59
C GLY A 38 9.21 2.18 -16.62
N ASP A 39 8.49 1.08 -16.45
CA ASP A 39 7.37 1.01 -15.52
C ASP A 39 7.81 0.57 -14.13
N SER A 40 7.08 1.03 -13.13
CA SER A 40 7.12 0.49 -11.78
C SER A 40 5.82 -0.27 -11.54
N VAL A 41 5.94 -1.46 -10.97
CA VAL A 41 4.78 -2.29 -10.61
C VAL A 41 4.60 -2.26 -9.11
N ILE A 42 3.37 -2.09 -8.66
CA ILE A 42 2.98 -2.21 -7.26
C ILE A 42 2.21 -3.51 -7.10
N ASN A 43 2.61 -4.31 -6.15
CA ASN A 43 1.93 -5.53 -5.74
C ASN A 43 1.38 -5.35 -4.34
N ILE A 44 0.12 -5.72 -4.14
CA ILE A 44 -0.58 -5.58 -2.87
C ILE A 44 -1.29 -6.90 -2.59
N THR A 45 -1.03 -7.49 -1.42
CA THR A 45 -1.71 -8.71 -0.98
C THR A 45 -2.45 -8.48 0.33
N ASN A 46 -3.47 -9.30 0.54
CA ASN A 46 -4.21 -9.38 1.79
C ASN A 46 -3.76 -10.63 2.55
N THR A 47 -3.13 -10.45 3.71
CA THR A 47 -2.63 -11.56 4.55
C THR A 47 -3.73 -12.33 5.27
N GLY A 48 -4.97 -11.84 5.23
CA GLY A 48 -6.10 -12.43 5.96
C GLY A 48 -6.20 -11.96 7.42
N ALA A 49 -5.32 -11.10 7.91
CA ALA A 49 -5.33 -10.64 9.30
C ALA A 49 -6.59 -9.84 9.70
N ASN A 50 -7.40 -9.40 8.73
CA ASN A 50 -8.69 -8.74 8.98
C ASN A 50 -9.84 -9.76 9.23
N GLY A 51 -9.58 -10.84 9.95
CA GLY A 51 -10.60 -11.80 10.35
C GLY A 51 -10.97 -12.83 9.27
N ALA A 52 -10.05 -13.16 8.36
CA ALA A 52 -10.26 -14.26 7.42
C ALA A 52 -10.46 -15.59 8.16
N SER A 53 -11.33 -16.45 7.62
CA SER A 53 -11.54 -17.77 8.17
C SER A 53 -10.27 -18.62 8.03
N LEU A 54 -9.87 -19.29 9.12
CA LEU A 54 -8.76 -20.24 9.12
C LEU A 54 -9.16 -21.63 8.57
N THR A 55 -10.45 -21.86 8.39
CA THR A 55 -11.00 -23.15 7.94
C THR A 55 -11.84 -22.96 6.69
N GLY A 56 -11.60 -23.78 5.69
CA GLY A 56 -12.32 -23.75 4.43
C GLY A 56 -11.45 -23.39 3.23
N PRO A 57 -11.95 -23.56 2.01
CA PRO A 57 -11.29 -23.07 0.83
C PRO A 57 -11.20 -21.53 0.98
N GLY A 58 -10.00 -20.97 1.00
CA GLY A 58 -9.74 -19.54 1.18
C GLY A 58 -10.33 -18.63 0.08
N PHE A 59 -11.28 -19.15 -0.68
CA PHE A 59 -11.93 -18.51 -1.81
C PHE A 59 -13.45 -18.55 -1.61
N GLY A 60 -14.08 -17.38 -1.57
CA GLY A 60 -15.53 -17.26 -1.66
C GLY A 60 -16.28 -16.74 -0.43
N GLY A 61 -15.61 -16.55 0.71
CA GLY A 61 -16.18 -15.80 1.82
C GLY A 61 -15.79 -14.33 1.75
N ALA A 62 -16.72 -13.41 2.05
CA ALA A 62 -16.41 -12.00 2.14
C ALA A 62 -15.70 -11.61 3.46
N ALA A 63 -15.59 -12.55 4.40
CA ALA A 63 -14.90 -12.32 5.68
C ALA A 63 -13.40 -12.11 5.46
N GLY A 64 -12.87 -11.03 6.04
CA GLY A 64 -11.46 -10.67 5.92
C GLY A 64 -11.10 -9.89 4.65
N ASN A 65 -12.06 -9.56 3.81
CA ASN A 65 -11.84 -8.67 2.67
C ASN A 65 -11.33 -7.30 3.13
N ILE A 66 -10.40 -6.73 2.37
CA ILE A 66 -9.89 -5.39 2.58
C ILE A 66 -10.09 -4.52 1.35
N CYS A 67 -10.18 -3.21 1.58
CA CYS A 67 -10.11 -2.19 0.56
C CYS A 67 -8.80 -1.43 0.70
N VAL A 68 -7.93 -1.53 -0.29
CA VAL A 68 -6.72 -0.72 -0.31
C VAL A 68 -6.97 0.52 -1.16
N ASN A 69 -6.98 1.67 -0.49
CA ASN A 69 -7.14 2.97 -1.12
C ASN A 69 -5.75 3.45 -1.56
N VAL A 70 -5.60 3.70 -2.85
CA VAL A 70 -4.35 4.09 -3.50
C VAL A 70 -4.41 5.57 -3.84
N TYR A 71 -3.40 6.32 -3.47
CA TYR A 71 -3.26 7.76 -3.74
C TYR A 71 -1.90 8.02 -4.36
N ALA A 72 -1.86 8.57 -5.58
CA ALA A 72 -0.63 8.95 -6.25
C ALA A 72 -0.46 10.47 -6.26
N PHE A 73 0.70 10.91 -5.78
CA PHE A 73 1.08 12.33 -5.72
C PHE A 73 2.24 12.59 -6.67
N SER A 74 2.15 13.66 -7.43
CA SER A 74 3.27 14.20 -8.21
C SER A 74 4.34 14.83 -7.30
N PRO A 75 5.55 15.10 -7.81
CA PRO A 75 6.63 15.70 -7.01
C PRO A 75 6.30 17.08 -6.44
N ASP A 76 5.33 17.78 -6.99
CA ASP A 76 4.81 19.07 -6.51
C ASP A 76 3.64 18.90 -5.52
N GLU A 77 3.53 17.71 -4.89
CA GLU A 77 2.59 17.38 -3.81
C GLU A 77 1.10 17.38 -4.23
N GLN A 78 0.81 17.39 -5.52
CA GLN A 78 -0.56 17.31 -5.99
C GLN A 78 -1.04 15.86 -6.04
N LEU A 79 -2.24 15.59 -5.51
CA LEU A 79 -2.92 14.32 -5.72
C LEU A 79 -3.38 14.26 -7.18
N ILE A 80 -2.75 13.39 -7.97
CA ILE A 80 -2.98 13.29 -9.42
C ILE A 80 -3.85 12.12 -9.82
N SER A 81 -3.91 11.07 -8.99
CA SER A 81 -4.86 9.97 -9.18
C SER A 81 -5.13 9.21 -7.88
N CYS A 82 -6.29 8.58 -7.83
CA CYS A 82 -6.68 7.72 -6.72
C CYS A 82 -7.67 6.63 -7.15
N CYS A 83 -7.70 5.54 -6.39
CA CYS A 83 -8.66 4.45 -6.52
C CYS A 83 -8.77 3.62 -5.25
N SER A 84 -9.68 2.65 -5.25
CA SER A 84 -9.83 1.70 -4.16
C SER A 84 -9.92 0.28 -4.73
N CYS A 85 -9.07 -0.62 -4.24
CA CYS A 85 -8.97 -1.99 -4.72
C CYS A 85 -9.50 -2.97 -3.68
N LEU A 86 -10.45 -3.80 -4.05
CA LEU A 86 -10.90 -4.92 -3.24
C LEU A 86 -9.87 -6.05 -3.32
N ILE A 87 -9.39 -6.52 -2.17
CA ILE A 87 -8.47 -7.65 -2.10
C ILE A 87 -9.01 -8.68 -1.09
N THR A 88 -9.33 -9.84 -1.62
CA THR A 88 -9.77 -10.98 -0.80
C THR A 88 -8.60 -11.59 -0.03
N PRO A 89 -8.82 -12.31 1.07
CA PRO A 89 -7.76 -13.00 1.80
C PRO A 89 -6.91 -13.88 0.87
N ASN A 90 -5.59 -13.77 1.00
CA ASN A 90 -4.59 -14.40 0.12
C ASN A 90 -4.64 -13.94 -1.35
N GLY A 91 -5.45 -12.92 -1.66
CA GLY A 91 -5.51 -12.32 -2.98
C GLY A 91 -4.30 -11.42 -3.24
N LEU A 92 -3.94 -11.27 -4.51
CA LEU A 92 -2.91 -10.36 -5.02
C LEU A 92 -3.54 -9.42 -6.05
N VAL A 93 -3.30 -8.14 -5.89
CA VAL A 93 -3.61 -7.09 -6.87
C VAL A 93 -2.32 -6.44 -7.30
N SER A 94 -2.15 -6.23 -8.59
CA SER A 94 -1.02 -5.50 -9.16
C SER A 94 -1.48 -4.28 -9.93
N LEU A 95 -0.71 -3.19 -9.80
CA LEU A 95 -0.93 -1.92 -10.48
C LEU A 95 0.35 -1.51 -11.21
N SER A 96 0.24 -1.22 -12.49
CA SER A 96 1.27 -0.52 -13.24
C SER A 96 1.22 0.96 -12.88
N VAL A 97 2.34 1.54 -12.45
CA VAL A 97 2.37 2.96 -12.14
C VAL A 97 2.11 3.77 -13.42
N ASN A 98 2.73 3.39 -14.53
CA ASN A 98 2.58 4.10 -15.81
C ASN A 98 1.18 3.94 -16.42
N GLN A 99 0.61 2.74 -16.39
CA GLN A 99 -0.65 2.47 -17.09
C GLN A 99 -1.87 2.69 -16.21
N ASP A 100 -1.78 2.35 -14.91
CA ASP A 100 -2.94 2.39 -14.03
C ASP A 100 -2.98 3.67 -13.19
N LEU A 101 -1.84 4.20 -12.73
CA LEU A 101 -1.83 5.35 -11.83
C LEU A 101 -1.62 6.70 -12.54
N VAL A 102 -0.69 6.78 -13.50
CA VAL A 102 -0.33 8.07 -14.10
C VAL A 102 -0.72 8.24 -15.57
N SER A 103 -1.41 7.27 -16.17
CA SER A 103 -1.87 7.40 -17.55
C SER A 103 -3.03 8.37 -17.73
N ASN A 104 -3.79 8.61 -16.68
CA ASN A 104 -5.01 9.42 -16.71
C ASN A 104 -5.04 10.38 -15.51
N THR A 105 -3.96 11.14 -15.33
CA THR A 105 -3.83 12.07 -14.20
C THR A 105 -4.85 13.20 -14.27
N LEU A 106 -5.21 13.75 -13.10
CA LEU A 106 -6.11 14.90 -13.00
C LEU A 106 -5.57 16.12 -13.77
N THR A 107 -4.26 16.31 -13.81
CA THR A 107 -3.59 17.43 -14.48
C THR A 107 -3.35 17.19 -15.97
N GLY A 108 -3.57 15.97 -16.47
CA GLY A 108 -3.20 15.56 -17.83
C GLY A 108 -1.68 15.42 -18.06
N VAL A 109 -0.85 15.69 -17.06
CA VAL A 109 0.60 15.59 -17.14
C VAL A 109 1.07 14.28 -16.50
N ARG A 110 1.94 13.55 -17.19
CA ARG A 110 2.59 12.34 -16.65
C ARG A 110 3.88 12.73 -15.97
N PRO A 111 4.00 12.60 -14.64
CA PRO A 111 5.25 12.86 -13.95
C PRO A 111 6.26 11.72 -14.16
N ASN A 112 7.55 12.05 -14.06
CA ASN A 112 8.62 11.04 -14.10
C ASN A 112 8.79 10.29 -12.76
N SER A 113 8.13 10.76 -11.71
CA SER A 113 8.15 10.11 -10.40
C SER A 113 6.88 10.43 -9.63
N VAL A 114 6.52 9.55 -8.70
CA VAL A 114 5.34 9.72 -7.84
C VAL A 114 5.63 9.21 -6.43
N VAL A 115 4.96 9.82 -5.46
CA VAL A 115 4.80 9.26 -4.12
C VAL A 115 3.45 8.54 -4.08
N ILE A 116 3.46 7.29 -3.67
CA ILE A 116 2.27 6.45 -3.59
C ILE A 116 1.98 6.17 -2.13
N LYS A 117 0.78 6.54 -1.70
CA LYS A 117 0.27 6.25 -0.36
C LYS A 117 -0.83 5.20 -0.46
N LEU A 118 -0.76 4.19 0.40
CA LEU A 118 -1.74 3.12 0.53
C LEU A 118 -2.42 3.22 1.89
N VAL A 119 -3.74 3.22 1.91
CA VAL A 119 -4.54 3.20 3.14
C VAL A 119 -5.45 1.98 3.10
N ASN A 120 -5.30 1.10 4.08
CA ASN A 120 -6.08 -0.12 4.18
C ASN A 120 -7.32 0.07 5.06
N THR A 121 -8.48 -0.31 4.53
CA THR A 121 -9.76 -0.28 5.25
C THR A 121 -10.50 -1.60 5.10
N THR A 122 -11.51 -1.79 5.95
CA THR A 122 -12.49 -2.88 5.78
C THR A 122 -13.26 -2.71 4.47
N ALA A 123 -13.71 -3.80 3.88
CA ALA A 123 -14.54 -3.77 2.68
C ALA A 123 -16.03 -3.70 3.07
N GLY A 124 -16.74 -2.73 2.51
CA GLY A 124 -18.20 -2.60 2.43
C GLY A 124 -19.04 -2.56 3.69
N ASN A 125 -18.53 -3.07 4.83
CA ASN A 125 -19.21 -3.05 6.13
C ASN A 125 -18.24 -3.23 7.30
N ALA A 126 -18.69 -2.93 8.51
CA ALA A 126 -17.92 -3.22 9.71
C ALA A 126 -17.64 -4.73 9.80
N GLY A 127 -16.35 -5.09 9.95
CA GLY A 127 -15.93 -6.49 10.00
C GLY A 127 -15.47 -7.09 8.66
N GLY A 128 -15.42 -6.29 7.57
CA GLY A 128 -14.79 -6.71 6.32
C GLY A 128 -15.50 -7.85 5.59
N THR A 129 -16.82 -7.95 5.74
CA THR A 129 -17.63 -8.97 5.05
C THR A 129 -18.24 -8.46 3.74
N GLY A 130 -17.94 -7.22 3.36
CA GLY A 130 -18.41 -6.62 2.11
C GLY A 130 -17.54 -6.95 0.91
N THR A 131 -18.11 -6.71 -0.26
CA THR A 131 -17.45 -6.85 -1.56
C THR A 131 -17.31 -5.52 -2.28
N THR A 132 -17.64 -4.42 -1.61
CA THR A 132 -17.61 -3.07 -2.20
C THR A 132 -16.47 -2.27 -1.60
N CYS A 133 -15.70 -1.64 -2.47
CA CYS A 133 -14.67 -0.67 -2.11
C CYS A 133 -15.02 0.69 -2.67
N THR A 134 -14.87 1.71 -1.85
CA THR A 134 -14.98 3.11 -2.27
C THR A 134 -13.83 3.90 -1.66
N ASN A 135 -13.47 5.02 -2.26
CA ASN A 135 -12.47 5.93 -1.68
C ASN A 135 -13.00 6.72 -0.46
N SER A 136 -13.93 6.14 0.26
CA SER A 136 -14.52 6.74 1.48
C SER A 136 -13.68 6.50 2.73
N ALA A 137 -12.37 6.27 2.59
CA ALA A 137 -11.45 6.10 3.72
C ALA A 137 -11.44 7.33 4.67
N ALA A 138 -11.90 8.51 4.20
CA ALA A 138 -12.10 9.68 5.07
C ALA A 138 -13.00 9.39 6.27
N LEU A 139 -13.90 8.45 6.12
CA LEU A 139 -14.81 8.03 7.17
C LEU A 139 -14.18 6.98 8.08
N ALA A 140 -13.03 6.41 7.72
CA ALA A 140 -12.31 5.47 8.56
C ALA A 140 -11.92 6.15 9.89
N GLY A 141 -12.22 5.46 10.98
CA GLY A 141 -11.99 5.99 12.33
C GLY A 141 -13.06 6.95 12.84
N GLN A 142 -14.08 7.31 12.04
CA GLN A 142 -15.26 8.04 12.53
C GLN A 142 -16.28 7.06 13.11
N ALA A 143 -16.92 7.46 14.21
CA ALA A 143 -17.99 6.66 14.80
C ALA A 143 -19.12 6.43 13.78
N GLY A 144 -19.52 5.16 13.62
CA GLY A 144 -20.56 4.77 12.65
C GLY A 144 -20.08 4.59 11.21
N SER A 145 -18.80 4.82 10.91
CA SER A 145 -18.26 4.50 9.57
C SER A 145 -18.22 2.99 9.33
N ILE A 146 -18.64 2.59 8.13
CA ILE A 146 -18.52 1.20 7.64
C ILE A 146 -17.12 0.89 7.10
N PHE A 147 -16.33 1.91 6.84
CA PHE A 147 -14.92 1.79 6.39
C PHE A 147 -14.00 2.12 7.56
N GLN A 148 -13.60 1.10 8.30
CA GLN A 148 -12.63 1.22 9.37
C GLN A 148 -11.24 0.90 8.86
N LEU A 149 -10.20 1.52 9.43
CA LEU A 149 -8.83 1.10 9.17
C LEU A 149 -8.66 -0.37 9.57
N ALA A 150 -8.07 -1.17 8.69
CA ALA A 150 -7.97 -2.61 8.86
C ALA A 150 -6.52 -3.10 8.75
N PRO A 151 -6.14 -4.15 9.48
CA PRO A 151 -4.91 -4.89 9.24
C PRO A 151 -5.00 -5.74 7.97
N GLY A 152 -3.92 -6.38 7.54
CA GLY A 152 -3.92 -7.38 6.48
C GLY A 152 -3.29 -6.92 5.17
N MET A 153 -2.86 -5.67 5.06
CA MET A 153 -2.20 -5.18 3.85
C MET A 153 -0.69 -5.39 3.91
N LEU A 154 -0.15 -6.08 2.90
CA LEU A 154 1.27 -6.06 2.57
C LEU A 154 1.46 -5.58 1.15
N ALA A 155 2.39 -4.64 0.96
CA ALA A 155 2.68 -4.09 -0.35
C ALA A 155 4.17 -4.02 -0.63
N TRP A 156 4.53 -4.30 -1.88
CA TRP A 156 5.88 -4.14 -2.41
C TRP A 156 5.80 -3.64 -3.85
N GLY A 157 6.93 -3.22 -4.40
CA GLY A 157 6.92 -2.77 -5.78
C GLY A 157 8.32 -2.63 -6.37
N THR A 158 8.37 -2.47 -7.67
CA THR A 158 9.60 -2.28 -8.42
C THR A 158 9.93 -0.79 -8.56
N THR A 159 11.21 -0.48 -8.67
CA THR A 159 11.72 0.85 -9.05
C THR A 159 12.78 0.67 -10.13
N VAL A 160 12.70 1.49 -11.16
CA VAL A 160 13.64 1.49 -12.28
C VAL A 160 14.85 2.35 -11.91
N HIS A 161 16.05 1.82 -12.15
CA HIS A 161 17.32 2.51 -11.93
C HIS A 161 18.16 2.49 -13.19
N ALA A 162 18.95 3.54 -13.40
CA ALA A 162 20.01 3.49 -14.40
C ALA A 162 21.01 2.40 -14.04
N ALA A 163 21.34 1.54 -15.00
CA ALA A 163 22.37 0.53 -14.83
C ALA A 163 23.75 1.08 -15.25
N ALA A 164 24.82 0.31 -14.98
CA ALA A 164 26.20 0.75 -15.25
C ALA A 164 26.47 1.03 -16.74
N ALA A 165 25.83 0.31 -17.65
CA ALA A 165 25.92 0.58 -19.07
C ALA A 165 24.95 1.69 -19.49
N ALA A 166 25.43 2.69 -20.22
CA ALA A 166 24.60 3.81 -20.68
C ALA A 166 23.39 3.31 -21.48
N GLY A 167 22.21 3.82 -21.15
CA GLY A 167 20.94 3.47 -21.80
C GLY A 167 20.35 2.13 -21.35
N THR A 168 20.96 1.45 -20.37
CA THR A 168 20.39 0.25 -19.76
C THR A 168 19.79 0.57 -18.39
N PHE A 169 18.78 -0.20 -18.00
CA PHE A 169 18.05 -0.03 -16.74
C PHE A 169 17.97 -1.36 -16.01
N ALA A 170 18.00 -1.29 -14.70
CA ALA A 170 17.75 -2.40 -13.80
C ALA A 170 16.54 -2.08 -12.94
N THR A 171 15.87 -3.10 -12.45
CA THR A 171 14.76 -2.93 -11.48
C THR A 171 15.17 -3.50 -10.14
N THR A 172 14.79 -2.82 -9.07
CA THR A 172 14.85 -3.36 -7.71
C THR A 172 13.43 -3.48 -7.17
N GLU A 173 13.20 -4.53 -6.40
CA GLU A 173 11.94 -4.75 -5.72
C GLU A 173 12.14 -4.54 -4.22
N THR A 174 11.31 -3.68 -3.64
CA THR A 174 11.36 -3.36 -2.21
C THR A 174 9.96 -3.24 -1.63
N ALA A 175 9.82 -3.52 -0.34
CA ALA A 175 8.57 -3.31 0.37
C ALA A 175 8.18 -1.83 0.44
N PHE A 176 6.89 -1.58 0.57
CA PHE A 176 6.41 -0.27 1.01
C PHE A 176 6.85 -0.02 2.46
N ILE A 177 7.06 1.24 2.80
CA ILE A 177 7.49 1.65 4.13
C ILE A 177 6.25 1.95 4.97
N PRO A 178 6.10 1.31 6.14
CA PRO A 178 5.08 1.68 7.10
C PRO A 178 5.23 3.15 7.51
N ALA A 179 4.11 3.86 7.59
CA ALA A 179 4.09 5.25 7.99
C ALA A 179 2.93 5.53 8.95
N THR A 180 3.00 6.66 9.65
CA THR A 180 1.94 7.13 10.53
C THR A 180 1.03 8.07 9.79
N LEU A 181 -0.27 7.86 9.91
CA LEU A 181 -1.31 8.69 9.31
C LEU A 181 -2.13 9.35 10.42
N THR A 182 -2.23 10.67 10.41
CA THR A 182 -3.12 11.38 11.33
C THR A 182 -4.59 11.15 10.97
N GLN A 183 -5.42 10.92 11.98
CA GLN A 183 -6.85 10.60 11.84
C GLN A 183 -7.73 11.66 12.51
N GLY A 184 -9.00 11.71 12.13
CA GLY A 184 -9.97 12.66 12.66
C GLY A 184 -10.24 13.84 11.72
N LEU A 185 -11.04 14.79 12.19
CA LEU A 185 -11.38 15.98 11.43
C LEU A 185 -10.13 16.85 11.20
N GLY A 186 -9.91 17.30 9.97
CA GLY A 186 -8.76 18.10 9.59
C GLY A 186 -7.44 17.32 9.47
N SER A 187 -7.47 16.01 9.59
CA SER A 187 -6.31 15.14 9.50
C SER A 187 -5.84 14.93 8.05
N GLU A 188 -4.65 14.33 7.91
CA GLU A 188 -4.14 13.92 6.59
C GLU A 188 -5.08 12.91 5.93
N LEU A 189 -5.57 11.91 6.67
CA LEU A 189 -6.53 10.93 6.16
C LEU A 189 -7.78 11.60 5.60
N ALA A 190 -8.40 12.51 6.35
CA ALA A 190 -9.57 13.25 5.89
C ALA A 190 -9.25 14.10 4.65
N SER A 191 -8.08 14.75 4.62
CA SER A 191 -7.66 15.59 3.50
C SER A 191 -7.50 14.80 2.20
N ILE A 192 -6.73 13.71 2.21
CA ILE A 192 -6.47 12.91 0.99
C ILE A 192 -7.74 12.25 0.48
N THR A 193 -8.61 11.81 1.38
CA THR A 193 -9.86 11.15 1.00
C THR A 193 -10.87 12.13 0.44
N ASN A 194 -11.03 13.32 1.04
CA ASN A 194 -11.89 14.36 0.51
C ASN A 194 -11.44 14.80 -0.89
N ARG A 195 -10.12 14.95 -1.09
CA ARG A 195 -9.57 15.26 -2.42
C ARG A 195 -9.90 14.16 -3.43
N CYS A 196 -9.73 12.88 -3.06
CA CYS A 196 -10.09 11.77 -3.94
C CYS A 196 -11.59 11.71 -4.22
N THR A 197 -12.44 11.94 -3.23
CA THR A 197 -13.90 12.02 -3.41
C THR A 197 -14.26 13.12 -4.42
N ASN A 198 -13.60 14.27 -4.35
CA ASN A 198 -13.83 15.35 -5.30
C ASN A 198 -13.35 14.99 -6.72
N ILE A 199 -12.20 14.31 -6.85
CA ILE A 199 -11.69 13.82 -8.14
C ILE A 199 -12.70 12.86 -8.78
N ILE A 200 -13.18 11.88 -8.01
CA ILE A 200 -14.14 10.89 -8.51
C ILE A 200 -15.50 11.54 -8.81
N GLY A 201 -15.94 12.44 -7.95
CA GLY A 201 -17.26 13.09 -8.03
C GLY A 201 -17.39 14.16 -9.10
N ASN A 202 -16.27 14.63 -9.68
CA ASN A 202 -16.34 15.71 -10.70
C ASN A 202 -16.82 15.22 -12.07
N GLY A 203 -16.96 13.91 -12.28
CA GLY A 203 -17.46 13.31 -13.51
C GLY A 203 -16.52 13.39 -14.73
N SER A 204 -15.31 13.94 -14.57
CA SER A 204 -14.35 14.08 -15.68
C SER A 204 -13.68 12.78 -16.08
N THR A 205 -13.72 11.76 -15.24
CA THR A 205 -12.96 10.50 -15.30
C THR A 205 -11.43 10.65 -15.15
N PHE A 206 -10.89 11.87 -15.22
CA PHE A 206 -9.46 12.11 -14.96
C PHE A 206 -9.13 11.98 -13.48
N GLY A 207 -7.91 11.52 -13.20
CA GLY A 207 -7.45 11.30 -11.83
C GLY A 207 -7.99 10.02 -11.16
N ILE A 208 -8.62 9.14 -11.94
CA ILE A 208 -9.07 7.83 -11.47
C ILE A 208 -8.14 6.75 -12.00
N CYS A 209 -7.65 5.85 -11.15
CA CYS A 209 -6.85 4.71 -11.58
C CYS A 209 -7.64 3.85 -12.59
N ARG A 210 -6.97 3.30 -13.57
CA ARG A 210 -7.67 2.54 -14.63
C ARG A 210 -8.15 1.18 -14.18
N SER A 211 -7.42 0.49 -13.33
CA SER A 211 -7.83 -0.86 -12.88
C SER A 211 -7.15 -1.28 -11.58
N CYS A 212 -7.83 -2.18 -10.87
CA CYS A 212 -7.25 -3.02 -9.83
C CYS A 212 -7.18 -4.44 -10.39
N ARG A 213 -6.09 -4.79 -11.02
CA ARG A 213 -5.95 -6.11 -11.67
C ARG A 213 -5.73 -7.19 -10.62
N THR A 214 -6.56 -8.21 -10.63
CA THR A 214 -6.35 -9.41 -9.81
C THR A 214 -5.28 -10.30 -10.46
N GLY A 215 -4.40 -10.87 -9.63
CA GLY A 215 -3.23 -11.62 -10.07
C GLY A 215 -2.02 -10.74 -10.34
N GLY A 216 -0.85 -11.33 -10.35
CA GLY A 216 0.40 -10.59 -10.62
C GLY A 216 0.45 -10.10 -12.08
N LEU A 217 0.97 -8.89 -12.28
CA LEU A 217 1.41 -8.49 -13.61
C LEU A 217 2.60 -9.33 -14.01
N ARG A 218 2.58 -9.89 -15.22
CA ARG A 218 3.76 -10.55 -15.77
C ARG A 218 4.82 -9.47 -15.97
N ALA A 219 6.05 -9.76 -15.54
CA ALA A 219 7.20 -9.02 -16.02
C ALA A 219 7.32 -9.30 -17.53
N GLU A 220 7.12 -8.29 -18.35
CA GLU A 220 7.42 -8.31 -19.78
C GLU A 220 8.90 -7.97 -20.00
#